data_4f7b9b8dc400527f45b86cdd0cf97db3
#
_entry.id   4f7b9b8dc400527f45b86cdd0cf97db3
#
_cell.length_a   1.000
_cell.length_b   1.000
_cell.length_c   1.000
_cell.angle_alpha   90.00
_cell.angle_beta   90.00
_cell.angle_gamma   90.00
#
_symmetry.space_group_name_H-M   'P 1'
#
loop_
_entity.id
_entity.type
_entity.pdbx_description
1 polymer ?
#
loop_
_entity_poly.entity_id
_entity_poly.type
_entity_poly.pdbx_seq_one_letter_code
_entity_poly.pdbx_strand_id
1 'polypeptide(L)'
;MIYKTIILTFIFLFLSCTPSGIAHSIAFDSQEHIVEISGFGFSPRNLEVRSGDVVKWVNKDNRPHQLMAIVEPGWRSRILRRGDSFVQFIGKTIYYVCGLHSNMRGKIIVKGN
;
A
#
# COMPACT_ATOMS: atom_id res chain seq x y z
N MET A 1 5.07 67.86 47.43
CA MET A 1 5.52 67.51 46.06
C MET A 1 4.89 66.19 45.66
N ILE A 2 3.91 66.27 44.79
CA ILE A 2 3.17 65.09 44.33
C ILE A 2 3.73 64.67 42.95
N TYR A 3 4.49 63.58 42.89
CA TYR A 3 4.94 63.04 41.62
C TYR A 3 3.81 62.21 41.00
N LYS A 4 3.20 62.73 39.94
CA LYS A 4 2.29 61.99 39.08
C LYS A 4 3.10 61.07 38.24
N THR A 5 3.12 59.76 38.59
CA THR A 5 3.68 58.71 37.76
C THR A 5 2.72 58.44 36.61
N ILE A 6 3.09 58.84 35.41
CA ILE A 6 2.36 58.51 34.19
C ILE A 6 2.80 57.10 33.79
N ILE A 7 1.93 56.12 34.02
CA ILE A 7 2.13 54.75 33.54
C ILE A 7 1.69 54.72 32.08
N LEU A 8 2.69 54.71 31.19
CA LEU A 8 2.47 54.53 29.76
C LEU A 8 2.27 53.05 29.51
N THR A 9 1.01 52.63 29.40
CA THR A 9 0.68 51.24 29.00
C THR A 9 0.91 51.11 27.52
N PHE A 10 2.04 50.48 27.16
CA PHE A 10 2.30 50.02 25.81
C PHE A 10 1.42 48.77 25.55
N ILE A 11 0.33 48.97 24.81
CA ILE A 11 -0.46 47.87 24.26
C ILE A 11 0.32 47.37 23.06
N PHE A 12 1.05 46.24 23.27
CA PHE A 12 1.63 45.45 22.18
C PHE A 12 0.49 44.68 21.51
N LEU A 13 0.04 45.22 20.38
CA LEU A 13 -0.87 44.50 19.50
C LEU A 13 -0.07 43.41 18.79
N PHE A 14 -0.04 42.20 19.34
CA PHE A 14 0.47 41.04 18.65
C PHE A 14 -0.49 40.68 17.53
N LEU A 15 -0.16 41.13 16.33
CA LEU A 15 -0.80 40.68 15.11
C LEU A 15 -0.34 39.24 14.85
N SER A 16 -1.09 38.22 15.36
CA SER A 16 -0.84 36.84 15.12
C SER A 16 -1.14 36.56 13.64
N CYS A 17 -0.09 36.63 12.82
CA CYS A 17 -0.14 36.07 11.47
C CYS A 17 -0.06 34.57 11.59
N THR A 18 -1.21 33.88 11.59
CA THR A 18 -1.26 32.42 11.45
C THR A 18 -1.02 32.09 9.98
N PRO A 19 0.06 31.42 9.63
CA PRO A 19 0.18 30.88 8.28
C PRO A 19 -0.86 29.79 8.12
N SER A 20 -1.90 30.04 7.33
CA SER A 20 -2.81 29.01 6.85
C SER A 20 -2.03 28.13 5.87
N GLY A 21 -1.20 27.25 6.41
CA GLY A 21 -0.59 26.18 5.66
C GLY A 21 -1.69 25.20 5.25
N ILE A 22 -2.13 25.29 3.99
CA ILE A 22 -2.92 24.23 3.39
C ILE A 22 -1.99 23.02 3.28
N ALA A 23 -2.02 22.16 4.28
CA ALA A 23 -1.41 20.84 4.17
C ALA A 23 -2.22 20.07 3.13
N HIS A 24 -1.76 20.08 1.87
CA HIS A 24 -2.18 19.12 0.88
C HIS A 24 -1.63 17.78 1.34
N SER A 25 -2.42 17.04 2.11
CA SER A 25 -2.16 15.62 2.31
C SER A 25 -2.43 14.97 0.95
N ILE A 26 -1.36 14.62 0.23
CA ILE A 26 -1.45 13.69 -0.88
C ILE A 26 -1.79 12.36 -0.23
N ALA A 27 -3.09 12.09 -0.09
CA ALA A 27 -3.55 10.77 0.25
C ALA A 27 -3.17 9.87 -0.93
N PHE A 28 -2.16 9.02 -0.75
CA PHE A 28 -1.93 7.89 -1.63
C PHE A 28 -3.14 6.98 -1.45
N ASP A 29 -4.08 7.09 -2.40
CA ASP A 29 -5.26 6.22 -2.47
C ASP A 29 -4.83 4.87 -3.06
N SER A 30 -4.07 4.09 -2.26
CA SER A 30 -3.70 2.73 -2.62
C SER A 30 -4.87 1.80 -2.33
N GLN A 31 -5.33 1.09 -3.34
CA GLN A 31 -6.40 0.11 -3.21
C GLN A 31 -5.81 -1.28 -2.91
N GLU A 32 -6.46 -2.03 -2.00
CA GLU A 32 -6.16 -3.44 -1.77
C GLU A 32 -7.00 -4.31 -2.71
N HIS A 33 -6.34 -5.24 -3.39
CA HIS A 33 -6.95 -6.25 -4.25
C HIS A 33 -6.67 -7.63 -3.67
N ILE A 34 -7.64 -8.55 -3.78
CA ILE A 34 -7.50 -9.91 -3.27
C ILE A 34 -7.39 -10.88 -4.43
N VAL A 35 -6.41 -11.79 -4.35
CA VAL A 35 -6.27 -12.97 -5.20
C VAL A 35 -6.41 -14.20 -4.33
N GLU A 36 -7.38 -15.04 -4.63
CA GLU A 36 -7.54 -16.32 -3.94
C GLU A 36 -6.68 -17.41 -4.59
N ILE A 37 -6.08 -18.24 -3.75
CA ILE A 37 -5.34 -19.42 -4.16
C ILE A 37 -6.20 -20.64 -3.89
N SER A 38 -6.44 -21.45 -4.91
CA SER A 38 -7.21 -22.70 -4.81
C SER A 38 -6.48 -23.83 -5.51
N GLY A 39 -7.03 -25.06 -5.45
CA GLY A 39 -6.50 -26.21 -6.17
C GLY A 39 -6.48 -26.06 -7.69
N PHE A 40 -7.23 -25.09 -8.22
CA PHE A 40 -7.33 -24.80 -9.66
C PHE A 40 -6.45 -23.64 -10.12
N GLY A 41 -5.78 -22.95 -9.19
CA GLY A 41 -4.89 -21.84 -9.50
C GLY A 41 -5.23 -20.55 -8.76
N PHE A 42 -4.89 -19.42 -9.38
CA PHE A 42 -5.14 -18.10 -8.84
C PHE A 42 -6.44 -17.52 -9.40
N SER A 43 -7.22 -16.90 -8.53
CA SER A 43 -8.47 -16.23 -8.92
C SER A 43 -8.54 -14.81 -8.36
N PRO A 44 -8.56 -13.76 -9.21
CA PRO A 44 -8.40 -13.82 -10.66
C PRO A 44 -6.97 -14.22 -11.07
N ARG A 45 -6.85 -14.88 -12.22
CA ARG A 45 -5.54 -15.28 -12.76
C ARG A 45 -4.75 -14.07 -13.29
N ASN A 46 -5.45 -13.14 -13.92
CA ASN A 46 -4.93 -11.88 -14.40
C ASN A 46 -5.67 -10.75 -13.67
N LEU A 47 -4.95 -9.94 -12.93
CA LEU A 47 -5.50 -8.83 -12.15
C LEU A 47 -4.92 -7.52 -12.68
N GLU A 48 -5.79 -6.56 -12.97
CA GLU A 48 -5.39 -5.21 -13.34
C GLU A 48 -5.41 -4.31 -12.11
N VAL A 49 -4.35 -3.57 -11.88
CA VAL A 49 -4.17 -2.67 -10.74
C VAL A 49 -3.55 -1.34 -11.19
N ARG A 50 -3.60 -0.33 -10.34
CA ARG A 50 -2.82 0.91 -10.50
C ARG A 50 -1.44 0.74 -9.84
N SER A 51 -0.46 1.50 -10.32
CA SER A 51 0.83 1.58 -9.63
C SER A 51 0.65 2.11 -8.21
N GLY A 52 1.23 1.42 -7.23
CA GLY A 52 1.09 1.73 -5.80
C GLY A 52 -0.06 1.01 -5.09
N ASP A 53 -0.90 0.26 -5.81
CA ASP A 53 -1.88 -0.61 -5.20
C ASP A 53 -1.23 -1.78 -4.47
N VAL A 54 -1.99 -2.40 -3.59
CA VAL A 54 -1.58 -3.56 -2.79
C VAL A 54 -2.34 -4.79 -3.26
N VAL A 55 -1.65 -5.90 -3.46
CA VAL A 55 -2.28 -7.20 -3.73
C VAL A 55 -2.04 -8.12 -2.55
N LYS A 56 -3.11 -8.76 -2.10
CA LYS A 56 -3.13 -9.75 -1.04
C LYS A 56 -3.56 -11.09 -1.60
N TRP A 57 -2.67 -12.06 -1.58
CA TRP A 57 -3.00 -13.45 -1.91
C TRP A 57 -3.44 -14.18 -0.65
N VAL A 58 -4.54 -14.92 -0.73
CA VAL A 58 -5.09 -15.71 0.38
C VAL A 58 -5.21 -17.17 -0.05
N ASN A 59 -4.56 -18.06 0.67
CA ASN A 59 -4.69 -19.50 0.40
C ASN A 59 -6.00 -20.04 0.96
N LYS A 60 -6.91 -20.40 0.06
CA LYS A 60 -8.19 -21.07 0.36
C LYS A 60 -8.13 -22.59 0.20
N ASP A 61 -7.01 -23.11 -0.34
CA ASP A 61 -6.79 -24.53 -0.57
C ASP A 61 -6.36 -25.24 0.72
N ASN A 62 -6.58 -26.55 0.78
CA ASN A 62 -6.07 -27.41 1.85
C ASN A 62 -4.57 -27.71 1.71
N ARG A 63 -4.01 -27.53 0.50
CA ARG A 63 -2.59 -27.73 0.22
C ARG A 63 -1.78 -26.46 0.44
N PRO A 64 -0.50 -26.61 0.81
CA PRO A 64 0.39 -25.45 0.90
C PRO A 64 0.74 -24.91 -0.49
N HIS A 65 0.92 -23.59 -0.58
CA HIS A 65 1.37 -22.88 -1.77
C HIS A 65 2.50 -21.91 -1.43
N GLN A 66 3.33 -21.58 -2.42
CA GLN A 66 4.37 -20.59 -2.30
C GLN A 66 4.42 -19.74 -3.56
N LEU A 67 4.30 -18.44 -3.39
CA LEU A 67 4.32 -17.49 -4.49
C LEU A 67 5.75 -17.08 -4.83
N MET A 68 6.05 -17.00 -6.12
CA MET A 68 7.35 -16.56 -6.64
C MET A 68 7.14 -15.67 -7.85
N ALA A 69 7.67 -14.43 -7.79
CA ALA A 69 7.79 -13.60 -8.98
C ALA A 69 8.90 -14.14 -9.88
N ILE A 70 8.64 -14.16 -11.18
CA ILE A 70 9.59 -14.68 -12.18
C ILE A 70 10.32 -13.58 -12.95
N VAL A 71 10.25 -12.33 -12.48
CA VAL A 71 10.95 -11.16 -13.05
C VAL A 71 11.83 -10.54 -11.97
N GLU A 72 12.97 -10.00 -12.38
CA GLU A 72 13.90 -9.34 -11.47
C GLU A 72 13.50 -7.86 -11.16
N PRO A 73 13.72 -7.39 -9.92
CA PRO A 73 14.04 -8.17 -8.74
C PRO A 73 12.85 -9.01 -8.31
N GLY A 74 13.07 -10.33 -8.21
CA GLY A 74 12.06 -11.29 -7.82
C GLY A 74 11.79 -11.26 -6.31
N TRP A 75 10.61 -11.72 -5.92
CA TRP A 75 10.27 -11.97 -4.53
C TRP A 75 9.68 -13.38 -4.39
N ARG A 76 9.74 -13.89 -3.17
CA ARG A 76 9.18 -15.18 -2.80
C ARG A 76 8.42 -15.02 -1.50
N SER A 77 7.22 -15.58 -1.42
CA SER A 77 6.50 -15.67 -0.16
C SER A 77 7.08 -16.80 0.71
N ARG A 78 6.74 -16.78 2.00
CA ARG A 78 6.80 -18.00 2.81
C ARG A 78 5.83 -19.03 2.25
N ILE A 79 5.91 -20.26 2.73
CA ILE A 79 4.89 -21.27 2.44
C ILE A 79 3.58 -20.85 3.10
N LEU A 80 2.51 -20.76 2.31
CA LEU A 80 1.18 -20.37 2.73
C LEU A 80 0.32 -21.63 2.94
N ARG A 81 -0.08 -21.86 4.17
CA ARG A 81 -1.07 -22.88 4.52
C ARG A 81 -2.48 -22.33 4.35
N ARG A 82 -3.49 -23.16 4.46
CA ARG A 82 -4.89 -22.72 4.40
C ARG A 82 -5.15 -21.55 5.37
N GLY A 83 -5.74 -20.48 4.87
CA GLY A 83 -6.03 -19.25 5.60
C GLY A 83 -4.89 -18.26 5.68
N ASP A 84 -3.66 -18.67 5.33
CA ASP A 84 -2.52 -17.77 5.29
C ASP A 84 -2.62 -16.78 4.12
N SER A 85 -2.01 -15.63 4.29
CA SER A 85 -1.94 -14.60 3.26
C SER A 85 -0.53 -14.05 3.07
N PHE A 86 -0.30 -13.48 1.89
CA PHE A 86 0.91 -12.76 1.51
C PHE A 86 0.51 -11.45 0.85
N VAL A 87 1.16 -10.35 1.20
CA VAL A 87 0.83 -9.01 0.73
C VAL A 87 2.04 -8.40 0.03
N GLN A 88 1.80 -7.74 -1.09
CA GLN A 88 2.84 -7.08 -1.86
C GLN A 88 2.35 -5.75 -2.44
N PHE A 89 3.18 -4.71 -2.35
CA PHE A 89 3.01 -3.48 -3.12
C PHE A 89 3.35 -3.72 -4.59
N ILE A 90 2.51 -3.20 -5.47
CA ILE A 90 2.66 -3.39 -6.91
C ILE A 90 3.03 -2.08 -7.59
N GLY A 91 4.30 -1.96 -8.00
CA GLY A 91 4.80 -0.80 -8.75
C GLY A 91 4.96 -1.05 -10.25
N LYS A 92 4.94 -2.31 -10.67
CA LYS A 92 5.10 -2.72 -12.08
C LYS A 92 4.36 -4.03 -12.35
N THR A 93 4.12 -4.33 -13.61
CA THR A 93 3.55 -5.62 -14.03
C THR A 93 4.43 -6.78 -13.56
N ILE A 94 3.79 -7.79 -12.97
CA ILE A 94 4.45 -8.95 -12.35
C ILE A 94 3.86 -10.23 -12.93
N TYR A 95 4.74 -11.14 -13.33
CA TYR A 95 4.40 -12.53 -13.61
C TYR A 95 4.85 -13.38 -12.43
N TYR A 96 3.99 -14.26 -11.95
CA TYR A 96 4.29 -15.10 -10.80
C TYR A 96 3.76 -16.50 -10.96
N VAL A 97 4.35 -17.41 -10.20
CA VAL A 97 4.03 -18.84 -10.20
C VAL A 97 3.90 -19.35 -8.76
N CYS A 98 3.30 -20.53 -8.59
CA CYS A 98 3.46 -21.28 -7.36
C CYS A 98 4.74 -22.12 -7.45
N GLY A 99 5.65 -21.95 -6.48
CA GLY A 99 6.91 -22.70 -6.44
C GLY A 99 6.74 -24.19 -6.13
N LEU A 100 5.56 -24.62 -5.65
CA LEU A 100 5.25 -26.00 -5.27
C LEU A 100 4.41 -26.73 -6.33
N HIS A 101 3.83 -26.01 -7.30
CA HIS A 101 2.93 -26.57 -8.32
C HIS A 101 3.21 -25.91 -9.67
N SER A 102 3.83 -26.66 -10.57
CA SER A 102 4.41 -26.16 -11.82
C SER A 102 3.42 -25.50 -12.80
N ASN A 103 2.13 -25.81 -12.69
CA ASN A 103 1.11 -25.32 -13.63
C ASN A 103 0.35 -24.08 -13.13
N MET A 104 0.62 -23.60 -11.91
CA MET A 104 -0.05 -22.44 -11.33
C MET A 104 0.70 -21.17 -11.69
N ARG A 105 0.08 -20.33 -12.53
CA ARG A 105 0.63 -19.05 -13.01
C ARG A 105 -0.39 -17.95 -12.88
N GLY A 106 0.09 -16.76 -12.53
CA GLY A 106 -0.72 -15.55 -12.47
C GLY A 106 0.02 -14.32 -13.00
N LYS A 107 -0.74 -13.26 -13.23
CA LYS A 107 -0.22 -12.00 -13.72
C LYS A 107 -0.91 -10.84 -13.02
N ILE A 108 -0.15 -9.89 -12.52
CA ILE A 108 -0.63 -8.59 -12.06
C ILE A 108 -0.22 -7.57 -13.11
N ILE A 109 -1.19 -6.89 -13.70
CA ILE A 109 -0.99 -5.93 -14.78
C ILE A 109 -1.14 -4.54 -14.21
N VAL A 110 -0.07 -3.74 -14.25
CA VAL A 110 -0.15 -2.33 -13.90
C VAL A 110 -0.63 -1.55 -15.12
N LYS A 111 -1.80 -0.92 -14.99
CA LYS A 111 -2.29 0.03 -15.99
C LYS A 111 -1.51 1.33 -15.90
N GLY A 112 -1.12 1.89 -17.02
CA GLY A 112 -0.62 3.25 -17.10
C GLY A 112 -1.70 4.24 -16.65
N ASN A 113 -1.26 5.29 -15.98
CA ASN A 113 -2.09 6.45 -15.68
C ASN A 113 -2.44 7.18 -16.97
#